data_e957e12ca250344f4f037b49a612643e
#
_entry.id   e957e12ca250344f4f037b49a612643e
#
_cell.length_a   1.000
_cell.length_b   1.000
_cell.length_c   1.000
_cell.angle_alpha   90.00
_cell.angle_beta   90.00
_cell.angle_gamma   90.00
#
_symmetry.space_group_name_H-M   'P 1'
#
loop_
_entity.id
_entity.type
_entity.pdbx_description
1 polymer ?
#
loop_
_entity_poly.entity_id
_entity_poly.type
_entity_poly.pdbx_seq_one_letter_code
_entity_poly.pdbx_strand_id
1 'polypeptide(L)'
;MPSGSSPSAPLSYRDAGVDIDAGDALVERIKPYARRTLRPEVLAGIGGFGALIEIGKRYREPVLVAGTDGVGTKIDLARRLGRHGTIGIDLVAMS
;
A
#
# COMPACT_ATOMS: atom_id res chain seq x y z
N MET A 1 -18.63 -8.18 29.63
CA MET A 1 -19.40 -8.33 29.00
C MET A 1 -19.37 -7.73 27.88
N PRO A 2 -19.70 -8.02 27.14
CA PRO A 2 -19.54 -7.64 26.04
C PRO A 2 -20.13 -6.69 25.71
N SER A 3 -19.71 -6.15 25.66
CA SER A 3 -19.93 -5.42 25.20
C SER A 3 -20.75 -4.91 24.46
N GLY A 4 -20.94 -4.19 24.15
CA GLY A 4 -21.78 -3.52 23.37
C GLY A 4 -22.18 -4.09 22.10
N SER A 5 -21.65 -5.15 21.72
CA SER A 5 -22.03 -5.67 20.47
C SER A 5 -23.29 -6.43 20.57
N SER A 6 -24.23 -6.11 19.72
CA SER A 6 -25.45 -6.90 19.61
C SER A 6 -25.15 -8.21 18.93
N PRO A 7 -25.61 -9.35 19.50
CA PRO A 7 -25.40 -10.63 18.85
C PRO A 7 -26.07 -10.75 17.49
N SER A 8 -27.09 -9.94 17.24
CA SER A 8 -27.81 -9.97 15.98
C SER A 8 -27.23 -9.06 14.91
N ALA A 9 -26.23 -8.25 15.26
CA ALA A 9 -25.61 -7.31 14.33
C ALA A 9 -24.26 -7.84 13.89
N PRO A 10 -24.11 -8.25 12.62
CA PRO A 10 -22.80 -8.70 12.17
C PRO A 10 -21.81 -7.53 12.12
N LEU A 11 -20.54 -7.83 12.41
CA LEU A 11 -19.49 -6.85 12.27
C LEU A 11 -19.16 -6.67 10.80
N SER A 12 -18.97 -5.43 10.38
CA SER A 12 -18.49 -5.10 9.06
C SER A 12 -17.01 -4.73 9.14
N TYR A 13 -16.36 -4.68 7.98
CA TYR A 13 -14.98 -4.21 7.92
C TYR A 13 -14.86 -2.77 8.38
N ARG A 14 -15.86 -1.95 8.08
CA ARG A 14 -15.88 -0.55 8.54
C ARG A 14 -15.94 -0.47 10.06
N ASP A 15 -16.73 -1.32 10.69
CA ASP A 15 -16.84 -1.36 12.15
C ASP A 15 -15.51 -1.75 12.80
N ALA A 16 -14.71 -2.56 12.11
CA ALA A 16 -13.38 -2.95 12.56
C ALA A 16 -12.29 -1.94 12.17
N GLY A 17 -12.65 -0.79 11.63
CA GLY A 17 -11.70 0.24 11.24
C GLY A 17 -11.20 0.11 9.80
N VAL A 18 -11.81 -0.75 9.00
CA VAL A 18 -11.42 -0.95 7.61
C VAL A 18 -12.50 -0.41 6.69
N ASP A 19 -12.19 0.63 5.95
CA ASP A 19 -13.11 1.22 4.98
C ASP A 19 -12.72 0.74 3.58
N ILE A 20 -13.44 -0.25 3.08
CA ILE A 20 -13.17 -0.86 1.77
C ILE A 20 -13.42 0.13 0.65
N ASP A 21 -14.48 0.92 0.74
CA ASP A 21 -14.79 1.92 -0.29
C ASP A 21 -13.73 2.99 -0.37
N ALA A 22 -13.22 3.44 0.77
CA ALA A 22 -12.12 4.41 0.80
C ALA A 22 -10.85 3.81 0.21
N GLY A 23 -10.57 2.54 0.47
CA GLY A 23 -9.44 1.84 -0.10
C GLY A 23 -9.54 1.74 -1.62
N ASP A 24 -10.71 1.37 -2.13
CA ASP A 24 -10.95 1.28 -3.57
C ASP A 24 -10.82 2.64 -4.25
N ALA A 25 -11.34 3.70 -3.62
CA ALA A 25 -11.20 5.05 -4.14
C ALA A 25 -9.73 5.50 -4.17
N LEU A 26 -8.96 5.14 -3.15
CA LEU A 26 -7.52 5.43 -3.11
C LEU A 26 -6.79 4.75 -4.26
N VAL A 27 -7.08 3.47 -4.51
CA VAL A 27 -6.47 2.73 -5.62
C VAL A 27 -6.71 3.44 -6.95
N GLU A 28 -7.93 3.90 -7.20
CA GLU A 28 -8.23 4.65 -8.42
C GLU A 28 -7.43 5.95 -8.51
N ARG A 29 -7.29 6.65 -7.40
CA ARG A 29 -6.56 7.93 -7.35
C ARG A 29 -5.07 7.77 -7.60
N ILE A 30 -4.46 6.68 -7.18
CA ILE A 30 -3.02 6.49 -7.34
C ILE A 30 -2.64 5.88 -8.68
N LYS A 31 -3.59 5.35 -9.45
CA LYS A 31 -3.29 4.73 -10.76
C LYS A 31 -2.47 5.61 -11.69
N PRO A 32 -2.77 6.91 -11.88
CA PRO A 32 -1.96 7.75 -12.74
C PRO A 32 -0.53 7.92 -12.23
N TYR A 33 -0.35 7.97 -10.93
CA TYR A 33 0.98 8.07 -10.33
C TYR A 33 1.76 6.77 -10.50
N ALA A 34 1.11 5.64 -10.27
CA ALA A 34 1.74 4.33 -10.46
C ALA A 34 2.17 4.13 -11.91
N ARG A 35 1.35 4.57 -12.88
CA ARG A 35 1.69 4.46 -14.30
C ARG A 35 2.99 5.17 -14.66
N ARG A 36 3.30 6.27 -14.00
CA ARG A 36 4.53 7.01 -14.25
C ARG A 36 5.78 6.24 -13.85
N THR A 37 5.65 5.27 -12.96
CA THR A 37 6.78 4.50 -12.45
C THR A 37 6.95 3.17 -13.18
N LEU A 38 6.05 2.83 -14.10
CA LEU A 38 6.13 1.56 -14.81
C LEU A 38 7.31 1.53 -15.77
N ARG A 39 7.99 0.41 -15.76
CA ARG A 39 9.09 0.10 -16.67
C ARG A 39 8.66 -1.00 -17.62
N PRO A 40 9.36 -1.17 -18.77
CA PRO A 40 9.00 -2.23 -19.72
C PRO A 40 9.00 -3.64 -19.11
N GLU A 41 9.79 -3.87 -18.07
CA GLU A 41 9.89 -5.18 -17.42
C GLU A 41 8.67 -5.50 -16.54
N VAL A 42 7.83 -4.51 -16.22
CA VAL A 42 6.63 -4.72 -15.40
C VAL A 42 5.53 -5.33 -16.26
N LEU A 43 5.12 -6.55 -15.91
CA LEU A 43 4.13 -7.30 -16.66
C LEU A 43 2.71 -7.05 -16.21
N ALA A 44 2.52 -6.64 -14.96
CA ALA A 44 1.20 -6.36 -14.41
C ALA A 44 1.28 -5.14 -13.51
N GLY A 45 0.30 -4.25 -13.66
CA GLY A 45 0.20 -3.04 -12.88
C GLY A 45 -0.61 -3.23 -11.59
N ILE A 46 -1.00 -2.10 -11.01
CA ILE A 46 -1.77 -2.05 -9.77
C ILE A 46 -3.18 -2.60 -10.00
N GLY A 47 -3.72 -3.28 -9.01
CA GLY A 47 -5.08 -3.80 -9.02
C GLY A 47 -5.21 -5.31 -8.96
N GLY A 48 -4.09 -6.06 -9.01
CA GLY A 48 -4.07 -7.49 -8.83
C GLY A 48 -3.57 -7.90 -7.46
N PHE A 49 -3.48 -9.21 -7.24
CA PHE A 49 -2.97 -9.73 -5.99
C PHE A 49 -1.47 -9.52 -5.81
N GLY A 50 -0.76 -9.31 -6.88
CA GLY A 50 0.67 -9.13 -6.81
C GLY A 50 1.19 -8.40 -8.02
N ALA A 51 2.44 -8.03 -7.96
CA ALA A 51 3.14 -7.40 -9.07
C ALA A 51 3.93 -8.46 -9.83
N LEU A 52 3.99 -8.31 -11.15
CA LEU A 52 4.76 -9.19 -12.01
C LEU A 52 5.83 -8.38 -12.71
N ILE A 53 7.07 -8.81 -12.56
CA ILE A 53 8.20 -8.16 -13.23
C ILE A 53 9.05 -9.23 -13.90
N GLU A 54 9.49 -8.94 -15.12
CA GLU A 54 10.37 -9.82 -15.86
C GLU A 54 11.81 -9.40 -15.60
N ILE A 55 12.63 -10.34 -15.11
CA ILE A 55 14.04 -10.05 -14.86
C ILE A 55 14.82 -10.04 -16.16
N GLY A 56 14.44 -10.91 -17.11
CA GLY A 56 15.07 -10.98 -18.41
C GLY A 56 16.47 -11.53 -18.37
N LYS A 57 17.14 -11.42 -19.53
CA LYS A 57 18.49 -11.97 -19.74
C LYS A 57 19.60 -10.95 -19.53
N ARG A 58 19.24 -9.76 -19.06
CA ARG A 58 20.18 -8.66 -18.89
C ARG A 58 21.23 -8.92 -17.84
N TYR A 59 20.90 -9.75 -16.87
CA TYR A 59 21.78 -10.02 -15.74
C TYR A 59 22.19 -11.47 -15.71
N ARG A 60 23.41 -11.71 -15.21
CA ARG A 60 23.91 -13.06 -14.99
C ARG A 60 23.61 -13.42 -13.55
N GLU A 61 22.88 -14.51 -13.34
CA GLU A 61 22.54 -15.02 -12.00
C GLU A 61 21.98 -13.95 -11.06
N PRO A 62 20.88 -13.27 -11.44
CA PRO A 62 20.36 -12.18 -10.62
C PRO A 62 19.76 -12.70 -9.32
N VAL A 63 19.89 -11.90 -8.28
CA VAL A 63 19.20 -12.14 -7.00
C VAL A 63 18.21 -10.99 -6.81
N LEU A 64 16.95 -11.34 -6.60
CA LEU A 64 15.91 -10.35 -6.34
C LEU A 64 15.84 -10.08 -4.84
N VAL A 65 15.98 -8.83 -4.47
CA VAL A 65 15.78 -8.37 -3.10
C VAL A 65 14.57 -7.46 -3.09
N ALA A 66 13.57 -7.81 -2.30
CA ALA A 66 12.36 -7.00 -2.17
C ALA A 66 12.14 -6.67 -0.70
N GLY A 67 11.78 -5.44 -0.43
CA GLY A 67 11.51 -5.01 0.93
C GLY A 67 10.56 -3.83 0.92
N THR A 68 9.88 -3.65 2.04
CA THR A 68 9.01 -2.51 2.24
C THR A 68 9.09 -2.09 3.70
N ASP A 69 8.85 -0.81 3.93
CA ASP A 69 8.89 -0.24 5.26
C ASP A 69 7.65 0.62 5.48
N GLY A 70 7.07 0.53 6.67
CA GLY A 70 5.86 1.28 7.00
C GLY A 70 6.13 2.66 7.60
N VAL A 71 7.40 3.06 7.69
CA VAL A 71 7.87 4.34 8.26
C VAL A 71 7.68 4.46 9.80
N GLY A 72 6.99 3.52 10.43
CA GLY A 72 6.92 3.43 11.89
C GLY A 72 6.42 4.70 12.58
N THR A 73 7.20 5.22 13.51
CA THR A 73 6.81 6.36 14.33
C THR A 73 6.66 7.66 13.55
N LYS A 74 7.35 7.83 12.43
CA LYS A 74 7.19 9.03 11.61
C LYS A 74 5.78 9.15 11.02
N ILE A 75 5.15 8.05 10.67
CA ILE A 75 3.81 8.09 10.12
C ILE A 75 2.81 8.51 11.21
N ASP A 76 3.03 8.12 12.44
CA ASP A 76 2.23 8.54 13.57
C ASP A 76 2.37 10.05 13.81
N LEU A 77 3.61 10.55 13.73
CA LEU A 77 3.88 11.97 13.84
C LEU A 77 3.21 12.76 12.71
N ALA A 78 3.31 12.26 11.48
CA ALA A 78 2.66 12.88 10.32
C ALA A 78 1.15 12.98 10.52
N ARG A 79 0.55 11.93 11.08
CA ARG A 79 -0.87 11.89 11.36
C ARG A 79 -1.27 12.90 12.40
N ARG A 80 -0.50 13.02 13.48
CA ARG A 80 -0.76 14.00 14.57
C ARG A 80 -0.63 15.43 14.11
N LEU A 81 0.29 15.71 13.20
CA LEU A 81 0.52 17.04 12.68
C LEU A 81 -0.31 17.35 11.44
N GLY A 82 -1.03 16.38 10.90
CA GLY A 82 -1.79 16.55 9.67
C GLY A 82 -0.91 16.83 8.46
N ARG A 83 0.35 16.38 8.47
CA ARG A 83 1.31 16.64 7.39
C ARG A 83 1.68 15.35 6.71
N HIS A 84 1.11 15.11 5.54
CA HIS A 84 1.28 13.88 4.80
C HIS A 84 2.07 14.01 3.50
N GLY A 85 2.42 15.23 3.10
CA GLY A 85 2.98 15.50 1.80
C GLY A 85 4.38 14.96 1.54
N THR A 86 5.16 14.69 2.59
CA THR A 86 6.55 14.25 2.45
C THR A 86 6.84 12.88 3.01
N ILE A 87 5.88 12.27 3.71
CA ILE A 87 6.13 10.99 4.38
C ILE A 87 6.42 9.86 3.38
N GLY A 88 5.91 9.96 2.16
CA GLY A 88 6.20 8.99 1.12
C GLY A 88 7.66 8.96 0.70
N ILE A 89 8.35 10.09 0.81
CA ILE A 89 9.78 10.16 0.53
C ILE A 89 10.55 9.31 1.54
N ASP A 90 10.19 9.43 2.82
CA ASP A 90 10.79 8.62 3.88
C ASP A 90 10.54 7.14 3.66
N LEU A 91 9.31 6.77 3.25
CA LEU A 91 8.95 5.39 3.00
C LEU A 91 9.84 4.77 1.92
N VAL A 92 9.98 5.45 0.80
CA VAL A 92 10.81 4.95 -0.30
C VAL A 92 12.28 4.87 0.09
N ALA A 93 12.77 5.85 0.83
CA ALA A 93 14.17 5.87 1.27
C ALA A 93 14.50 4.75 2.25
N MET A 94 13.52 4.34 3.06
CA MET A 94 13.71 3.28 4.05
C MET A 94 13.51 1.88 3.47
N SER A 95 12.83 1.76 2.35
CA SER A 95 12.52 0.46 1.75
C SER A 95 13.65 -0.16 0.90
#